data_873cdaaaea13f77d71e3a6d8036db278
#
_entry.id   873cdaaaea13f77d71e3a6d8036db278
#
_cell.length_a   1.000
_cell.length_b   1.000
_cell.length_c   1.000
_cell.angle_alpha   90.00
_cell.angle_beta   90.00
_cell.angle_gamma   90.00
#
_symmetry.space_group_name_H-M   'P 1'
#
loop_
_entity.id
_entity.type
_entity.pdbx_description
1 polymer ?
#
loop_
_entity_poly.entity_id
_entity_poly.type
_entity_poly.pdbx_seq_one_letter_code
_entity_poly.pdbx_strand_id
1 'polypeptide(L)'
;MFGQALCKSTRPICIYEYTTKQMVRELEEKFILHWNYRGFTKLPEVVKNYGTHIQEIYLKWNRLCSLPCWIGELSNITNLYLHGNQIETLPDEIGEMTQLNTLDLGHNKLKSLPRQIGRLENLQTLILNKNLLRILPYEISQLKNLETLSVCGNQLIALPEWLGSLPCLEELIADRNGLTELPNRLTFAARLSTISVCSNRLQYLPLNGFLSAPYIQFDCNPIINYLSVPVSYQLSRRIQYFRDARDIPAYRCSIGPVHDEDNCGKEFKLNIQLKVEMPDEAVQKISIIKLPRQLVTVHDITENYVPSLWELALRQIYCTRFKHTLEVNHSTQDVIVNRIKQNLQSKSKSSEVIGYMQNLLNNGPASICLSNNCQQPIFTEAWIIVNSNTWTNFLQLSVFCSKKCLREFTELTDVLATNRPWCIV
;
A
#
# COMPACT_ATOMS: atom_id res chain seq x y z
N MET A 1 -8.17 39.39 -53.92
CA MET A 1 -6.71 39.14 -53.89
C MET A 1 -6.22 39.29 -52.49
N PHE A 2 -6.06 38.20 -51.76
CA PHE A 2 -5.10 38.09 -50.65
C PHE A 2 -4.83 36.61 -50.46
N GLY A 3 -3.57 36.31 -50.63
CA GLY A 3 -3.10 34.96 -50.74
C GLY A 3 -3.09 34.18 -49.44
N GLN A 4 -3.38 32.92 -49.59
CA GLN A 4 -3.17 31.87 -48.61
C GLN A 4 -1.68 31.64 -48.40
N ALA A 5 -1.16 31.95 -47.21
CA ALA A 5 0.17 31.49 -46.79
C ALA A 5 0.03 30.09 -46.18
N LEU A 6 0.30 29.07 -46.96
CA LEU A 6 0.49 27.69 -46.52
C LEU A 6 1.73 27.60 -45.61
N CYS A 7 1.53 27.44 -44.32
CA CYS A 7 2.59 27.07 -43.40
C CYS A 7 2.98 25.59 -43.60
N LYS A 8 3.87 25.33 -44.55
CA LYS A 8 4.60 24.05 -44.71
C LYS A 8 5.79 24.06 -43.78
N SER A 9 5.66 23.49 -42.60
CA SER A 9 6.79 23.11 -41.78
C SER A 9 6.50 21.79 -41.05
N THR A 10 6.23 20.75 -41.80
CA THR A 10 6.46 19.38 -41.34
C THR A 10 7.86 19.01 -41.75
N ARG A 11 8.83 19.26 -40.87
CA ARG A 11 10.12 18.58 -40.99
C ARG A 11 9.83 17.09 -40.92
N PRO A 12 10.24 16.24 -41.87
CA PRO A 12 10.18 14.81 -41.69
C PRO A 12 11.11 14.48 -40.52
N ILE A 13 10.54 13.86 -39.47
CA ILE A 13 11.33 13.18 -38.46
C ILE A 13 12.12 12.14 -39.27
N CYS A 14 13.39 12.38 -39.51
CA CYS A 14 14.30 11.39 -40.03
C CYS A 14 14.30 10.22 -39.03
N ILE A 15 13.46 9.24 -39.29
CA ILE A 15 13.60 7.92 -38.69
C ILE A 15 14.88 7.38 -39.34
N TYR A 16 16.03 7.55 -38.66
CA TYR A 16 17.23 6.81 -39.00
C TYR A 16 16.84 5.35 -38.90
N GLU A 17 16.72 4.65 -40.03
CA GLU A 17 16.64 3.20 -40.06
C GLU A 17 17.92 2.68 -39.42
N TYR A 18 17.80 2.30 -38.15
CA TYR A 18 18.88 1.74 -37.37
C TYR A 18 19.18 0.36 -37.94
N THR A 19 20.26 0.26 -38.69
CA THR A 19 20.57 -0.95 -39.45
C THR A 19 20.96 -2.09 -38.53
N THR A 20 20.62 -3.33 -38.91
CA THR A 20 21.00 -4.53 -38.18
C THR A 20 22.51 -4.60 -37.88
N LYS A 21 23.35 -4.12 -38.80
CA LYS A 21 24.80 -4.05 -38.61
C LYS A 21 25.21 -3.11 -37.48
N GLN A 22 24.54 -1.96 -37.35
CA GLN A 22 24.78 -1.03 -36.24
C GLN A 22 24.36 -1.64 -34.90
N MET A 23 23.23 -2.34 -34.87
CA MET A 23 22.77 -3.03 -33.64
C MET A 23 23.76 -4.11 -33.22
N VAL A 24 24.23 -4.95 -34.17
CA VAL A 24 25.20 -6.02 -33.85
C VAL A 24 26.49 -5.43 -33.29
N ARG A 25 27.02 -4.38 -33.93
CA ARG A 25 28.23 -3.71 -33.45
C ARG A 25 28.07 -3.13 -32.06
N GLU A 26 26.93 -2.48 -31.75
CA GLU A 26 26.65 -1.99 -30.40
C GLU A 26 26.54 -3.13 -29.38
N LEU A 27 25.96 -4.26 -29.77
CA LEU A 27 25.84 -5.44 -28.94
C LEU A 27 27.20 -6.07 -28.63
N GLU A 28 28.11 -6.13 -29.61
CA GLU A 28 29.44 -6.71 -29.45
C GLU A 28 30.39 -5.84 -28.59
N GLU A 29 30.21 -4.51 -28.63
CA GLU A 29 31.10 -3.56 -27.96
C GLU A 29 30.66 -3.14 -26.55
N LYS A 30 29.38 -3.36 -26.17
CA LYS A 30 28.80 -2.75 -24.99
C LYS A 30 28.13 -3.75 -24.03
N PHE A 31 28.24 -3.48 -22.75
CA PHE A 31 27.45 -4.14 -21.68
C PHE A 31 26.13 -3.42 -21.35
N ILE A 32 25.99 -2.16 -21.80
CA ILE A 32 24.85 -1.30 -21.54
C ILE A 32 24.30 -0.79 -22.87
N LEU A 33 23.04 -1.07 -23.17
CA LEU A 33 22.37 -0.65 -24.39
C LEU A 33 21.44 0.55 -24.16
N HIS A 34 21.70 1.66 -24.84
CA HIS A 34 20.86 2.83 -24.83
C HIS A 34 19.99 2.91 -26.07
N TRP A 35 18.89 2.17 -26.08
CA TRP A 35 17.96 2.10 -27.21
C TRP A 35 16.63 2.83 -26.96
N ASN A 36 16.66 3.91 -26.18
CA ASN A 36 15.51 4.77 -25.94
C ASN A 36 15.12 5.52 -27.23
N TYR A 37 13.83 5.76 -27.43
CA TYR A 37 13.28 6.57 -28.52
C TYR A 37 13.63 6.07 -29.95
N ARG A 38 13.85 4.77 -30.12
CA ARG A 38 14.20 4.17 -31.42
C ARG A 38 12.97 3.77 -32.24
N GLY A 39 11.77 3.85 -31.69
CA GLY A 39 10.53 3.48 -32.37
C GLY A 39 10.32 1.97 -32.50
N PHE A 40 11.06 1.14 -31.79
CA PHE A 40 10.93 -0.32 -31.84
C PHE A 40 9.51 -0.76 -31.49
N THR A 41 8.90 -1.55 -32.36
CA THR A 41 7.61 -2.22 -32.14
C THR A 41 7.78 -3.62 -31.54
N LYS A 42 8.95 -4.24 -31.75
CA LYS A 42 9.37 -5.52 -31.16
C LYS A 42 10.83 -5.42 -30.77
N LEU A 43 11.22 -6.20 -29.77
CA LEU A 43 12.64 -6.33 -29.41
C LEU A 43 13.37 -7.05 -30.56
N PRO A 44 14.44 -6.45 -31.10
CA PRO A 44 15.17 -7.04 -32.25
C PRO A 44 15.80 -8.40 -31.90
N GLU A 45 15.63 -9.40 -32.77
CA GLU A 45 16.14 -10.76 -32.52
C GLU A 45 17.68 -10.82 -32.43
N VAL A 46 18.38 -9.85 -32.96
CA VAL A 46 19.85 -9.74 -32.82
C VAL A 46 20.27 -9.70 -31.33
N VAL A 47 19.42 -9.20 -30.44
CA VAL A 47 19.68 -9.19 -28.99
C VAL A 47 19.77 -10.62 -28.44
N LYS A 48 18.94 -11.54 -28.94
CA LYS A 48 19.01 -12.95 -28.56
C LYS A 48 20.37 -13.56 -28.88
N ASN A 49 20.88 -13.26 -30.07
CA ASN A 49 22.09 -13.90 -30.62
C ASN A 49 23.39 -13.30 -30.08
N TYR A 50 23.39 -11.98 -29.84
CA TYR A 50 24.61 -11.23 -29.51
C TYR A 50 24.55 -10.52 -28.16
N GLY A 51 23.42 -10.60 -27.44
CA GLY A 51 23.16 -9.81 -26.22
C GLY A 51 23.27 -10.55 -24.90
N THR A 52 23.77 -11.80 -24.89
CA THR A 52 23.82 -12.63 -23.66
C THR A 52 24.72 -12.07 -22.56
N HIS A 53 25.70 -11.23 -22.89
CA HIS A 53 26.61 -10.58 -21.94
C HIS A 53 26.12 -9.19 -21.47
N ILE A 54 25.02 -8.70 -22.04
CA ILE A 54 24.45 -7.39 -21.69
C ILE A 54 23.94 -7.42 -20.25
N GLN A 55 24.22 -6.34 -19.52
CA GLN A 55 23.81 -6.15 -18.13
C GLN A 55 22.64 -5.18 -17.97
N GLU A 56 22.59 -4.15 -18.85
CA GLU A 56 21.53 -3.15 -18.78
C GLU A 56 20.95 -2.84 -20.15
N ILE A 57 19.63 -2.77 -20.25
CA ILE A 57 18.93 -2.37 -21.47
C ILE A 57 17.95 -1.23 -21.19
N TYR A 58 18.18 -0.11 -21.87
CA TYR A 58 17.32 1.07 -21.86
C TYR A 58 16.48 1.09 -23.14
N LEU A 59 15.20 0.74 -23.05
CA LEU A 59 14.21 0.69 -24.13
C LEU A 59 13.07 1.69 -23.91
N LYS A 60 13.32 2.75 -23.13
CA LYS A 60 12.30 3.75 -22.79
C LYS A 60 11.75 4.45 -24.01
N TRP A 61 10.45 4.72 -23.99
CA TRP A 61 9.76 5.50 -25.04
C TRP A 61 9.90 4.89 -26.44
N ASN A 62 9.69 3.59 -26.55
CA ASN A 62 9.53 2.88 -27.81
C ASN A 62 8.03 2.56 -28.05
N ARG A 63 7.73 1.59 -28.91
CA ARG A 63 6.37 1.16 -29.26
C ARG A 63 6.21 -0.35 -29.05
N LEU A 64 6.94 -0.93 -28.10
CA LEU A 64 6.88 -2.35 -27.79
C LEU A 64 5.50 -2.73 -27.26
N CYS A 65 4.85 -3.71 -27.90
CA CYS A 65 3.54 -4.21 -27.45
C CYS A 65 3.68 -5.46 -26.56
N SER A 66 4.77 -6.19 -26.69
CA SER A 66 5.08 -7.40 -25.89
C SER A 66 6.60 -7.59 -25.84
N LEU A 67 7.06 -8.44 -24.92
CA LEU A 67 8.40 -8.99 -24.92
C LEU A 67 8.36 -10.42 -25.50
N PRO A 68 9.41 -10.85 -26.21
CA PRO A 68 9.51 -12.22 -26.70
C PRO A 68 9.82 -13.20 -25.57
N CYS A 69 9.40 -14.49 -25.71
CA CYS A 69 9.68 -15.52 -24.73
C CYS A 69 11.17 -15.75 -24.49
N TRP A 70 12.00 -15.58 -25.50
CA TRP A 70 13.45 -15.70 -25.36
C TRP A 70 14.10 -14.61 -24.48
N ILE A 71 13.32 -13.66 -23.94
CA ILE A 71 13.85 -12.63 -23.02
C ILE A 71 14.51 -13.27 -21.78
N GLY A 72 13.99 -14.42 -21.33
CA GLY A 72 14.58 -15.20 -20.23
C GLY A 72 15.98 -15.72 -20.50
N GLU A 73 16.38 -15.91 -21.77
CA GLU A 73 17.72 -16.34 -22.15
C GLU A 73 18.81 -15.29 -21.85
N LEU A 74 18.40 -14.02 -21.64
CA LEU A 74 19.28 -12.90 -21.29
C LEU A 74 19.55 -12.84 -19.78
N SER A 75 20.11 -13.90 -19.24
CA SER A 75 20.26 -14.14 -17.78
C SER A 75 21.22 -13.17 -17.08
N ASN A 76 22.08 -12.45 -17.81
CA ASN A 76 23.03 -11.50 -17.23
C ASN A 76 22.47 -10.09 -17.03
N ILE A 77 21.22 -9.83 -17.49
CA ILE A 77 20.61 -8.51 -17.34
C ILE A 77 20.26 -8.27 -15.86
N THR A 78 20.82 -7.18 -15.33
CA THR A 78 20.54 -6.67 -13.98
C THR A 78 19.54 -5.53 -13.99
N ASN A 79 19.47 -4.74 -15.06
CA ASN A 79 18.56 -3.61 -15.15
C ASN A 79 17.84 -3.57 -16.52
N LEU A 80 16.52 -3.59 -16.48
CA LEU A 80 15.65 -3.56 -17.66
C LEU A 80 14.66 -2.39 -17.57
N TYR A 81 14.83 -1.42 -18.47
CA TYR A 81 14.04 -0.20 -18.50
C TYR A 81 13.13 -0.17 -19.73
N LEU A 82 11.83 -0.41 -19.52
CA LEU A 82 10.79 -0.51 -20.53
C LEU A 82 9.73 0.60 -20.43
N HIS A 83 10.02 1.65 -19.68
CA HIS A 83 9.10 2.77 -19.44
C HIS A 83 8.62 3.42 -20.74
N GLY A 84 7.32 3.76 -20.83
CA GLY A 84 6.77 4.50 -21.96
C GLY A 84 6.62 3.65 -23.23
N ASN A 85 6.24 2.39 -23.09
CA ASN A 85 5.92 1.49 -24.19
C ASN A 85 4.39 1.20 -24.24
N GLN A 86 4.00 0.18 -24.97
CA GLN A 86 2.61 -0.26 -25.13
C GLN A 86 2.40 -1.70 -24.68
N ILE A 87 3.23 -2.18 -23.74
CA ILE A 87 3.24 -3.57 -23.29
C ILE A 87 1.94 -3.86 -22.53
N GLU A 88 1.19 -4.87 -23.01
CA GLU A 88 -0.07 -5.30 -22.40
C GLU A 88 0.12 -6.51 -21.49
N THR A 89 1.07 -7.38 -21.82
CA THR A 89 1.39 -8.59 -21.07
C THR A 89 2.88 -8.84 -21.05
N LEU A 90 3.38 -9.48 -19.99
CA LEU A 90 4.74 -10.00 -19.92
C LEU A 90 4.71 -11.51 -20.15
N PRO A 91 5.72 -12.07 -20.83
CA PRO A 91 5.88 -13.52 -20.96
C PRO A 91 6.29 -14.14 -19.60
N ASP A 92 5.94 -15.40 -19.39
CA ASP A 92 6.27 -16.14 -18.17
C ASP A 92 7.79 -16.27 -17.97
N GLU A 93 8.54 -16.30 -19.05
CA GLU A 93 10.00 -16.39 -19.11
C GLU A 93 10.70 -15.15 -18.50
N ILE A 94 9.97 -14.07 -18.21
CA ILE A 94 10.52 -12.96 -17.45
C ILE A 94 11.09 -13.43 -16.09
N GLY A 95 10.49 -14.47 -15.50
CA GLY A 95 10.94 -15.06 -14.24
C GLY A 95 12.25 -15.81 -14.31
N GLU A 96 12.81 -16.03 -15.52
CA GLU A 96 14.10 -16.67 -15.71
C GLU A 96 15.27 -15.68 -15.60
N MET A 97 14.98 -14.39 -15.63
CA MET A 97 15.96 -13.30 -15.47
C MET A 97 16.35 -13.09 -14.00
N THR A 98 16.88 -14.12 -13.36
CA THR A 98 17.12 -14.17 -11.90
C THR A 98 18.15 -13.15 -11.40
N GLN A 99 18.99 -12.58 -12.26
CA GLN A 99 19.94 -11.53 -11.90
C GLN A 99 19.33 -10.11 -11.94
N LEU A 100 18.04 -9.99 -12.27
CA LEU A 100 17.40 -8.69 -12.42
C LEU A 100 17.23 -8.00 -11.06
N ASN A 101 17.82 -6.80 -10.95
CA ASN A 101 17.73 -5.93 -9.77
C ASN A 101 16.68 -4.83 -9.97
N THR A 102 16.60 -4.27 -11.18
CA THR A 102 15.66 -3.20 -11.52
C THR A 102 14.80 -3.57 -12.71
N LEU A 103 13.48 -3.48 -12.54
CA LEU A 103 12.50 -3.63 -13.62
C LEU A 103 11.58 -2.40 -13.67
N ASP A 104 11.78 -1.55 -14.68
CA ASP A 104 10.93 -0.38 -14.92
C ASP A 104 9.96 -0.63 -16.08
N LEU A 105 8.70 -0.85 -15.75
CA LEU A 105 7.57 -1.05 -16.67
C LEU A 105 6.58 0.11 -16.62
N GLY A 106 7.00 1.26 -16.14
CA GLY A 106 6.13 2.44 -16.02
C GLY A 106 5.57 2.89 -17.38
N HIS A 107 4.39 3.53 -17.38
CA HIS A 107 3.73 4.04 -18.60
C HIS A 107 3.57 2.96 -19.69
N ASN A 108 2.96 1.84 -19.34
CA ASN A 108 2.59 0.76 -20.25
C ASN A 108 1.06 0.49 -20.16
N LYS A 109 0.60 -0.63 -20.68
CA LYS A 109 -0.81 -1.04 -20.70
C LYS A 109 -1.06 -2.35 -19.94
N LEU A 110 -0.20 -2.67 -18.96
CA LEU A 110 -0.28 -3.92 -18.21
C LEU A 110 -1.57 -4.01 -17.40
N LYS A 111 -2.33 -5.07 -17.58
CA LYS A 111 -3.55 -5.40 -16.82
C LYS A 111 -3.26 -6.35 -15.67
N SER A 112 -2.23 -7.17 -15.79
CA SER A 112 -1.76 -8.13 -14.80
C SER A 112 -0.25 -8.39 -14.97
N LEU A 113 0.35 -9.02 -13.97
CA LEU A 113 1.71 -9.55 -14.03
C LEU A 113 1.64 -11.09 -14.04
N PRO A 114 2.57 -11.78 -14.71
CA PRO A 114 2.67 -13.23 -14.63
C PRO A 114 3.10 -13.67 -13.22
N ARG A 115 2.70 -14.85 -12.78
CA ARG A 115 3.08 -15.40 -11.48
C ARG A 115 4.59 -15.59 -11.36
N GLN A 116 5.25 -15.85 -12.47
CA GLN A 116 6.69 -16.04 -12.55
C GLN A 116 7.50 -14.82 -12.11
N ILE A 117 6.87 -13.65 -11.99
CA ILE A 117 7.51 -12.44 -11.44
C ILE A 117 8.12 -12.72 -10.04
N GLY A 118 7.52 -13.61 -9.26
CA GLY A 118 8.02 -14.02 -7.93
C GLY A 118 9.35 -14.77 -7.95
N ARG A 119 9.83 -15.22 -9.11
CA ARG A 119 11.13 -15.89 -9.28
C ARG A 119 12.32 -14.93 -9.37
N LEU A 120 12.05 -13.63 -9.50
CA LEU A 120 13.10 -12.60 -9.57
C LEU A 120 13.68 -12.33 -8.18
N GLU A 121 14.39 -13.30 -7.62
CA GLU A 121 14.85 -13.28 -6.22
C GLU A 121 15.75 -12.07 -5.89
N ASN A 122 16.50 -11.55 -6.87
CA ASN A 122 17.39 -10.41 -6.70
C ASN A 122 16.72 -9.04 -6.96
N LEU A 123 15.41 -9.02 -7.28
CA LEU A 123 14.73 -7.77 -7.64
C LEU A 123 14.60 -6.84 -6.42
N GLN A 124 15.20 -5.66 -6.53
CA GLN A 124 15.18 -4.60 -5.53
C GLN A 124 14.19 -3.49 -5.89
N THR A 125 14.09 -3.16 -7.18
CA THR A 125 13.23 -2.06 -7.63
C THR A 125 12.23 -2.54 -8.69
N LEU A 126 10.94 -2.42 -8.38
CA LEU A 126 9.84 -2.73 -9.30
C LEU A 126 8.98 -1.49 -9.52
N ILE A 127 9.04 -0.94 -10.74
CA ILE A 127 8.27 0.25 -11.13
C ILE A 127 7.18 -0.14 -12.13
N LEU A 128 5.92 0.04 -11.73
CA LEU A 128 4.72 -0.32 -12.49
C LEU A 128 3.79 0.89 -12.70
N ASN A 129 4.32 2.11 -12.57
CA ASN A 129 3.54 3.34 -12.61
C ASN A 129 2.76 3.51 -13.92
N LYS A 130 1.55 4.07 -13.84
CA LYS A 130 0.70 4.38 -15.01
C LYS A 130 0.51 3.16 -15.92
N ASN A 131 -0.04 2.10 -15.34
CA ASN A 131 -0.54 0.90 -15.99
C ASN A 131 -2.05 0.74 -15.71
N LEU A 132 -2.60 -0.43 -16.02
CA LEU A 132 -4.03 -0.75 -15.85
C LEU A 132 -4.24 -1.85 -14.80
N LEU A 133 -3.32 -1.98 -13.83
CA LEU A 133 -3.35 -3.03 -12.82
C LEU A 133 -4.51 -2.81 -11.85
N ARG A 134 -5.30 -3.85 -11.63
CA ARG A 134 -6.39 -3.88 -10.64
C ARG A 134 -6.02 -4.62 -9.36
N ILE A 135 -5.11 -5.58 -9.47
CA ILE A 135 -4.60 -6.39 -8.36
C ILE A 135 -3.09 -6.60 -8.54
N LEU A 136 -2.40 -6.85 -7.45
CA LEU A 136 -1.01 -7.33 -7.44
C LEU A 136 -1.03 -8.84 -7.20
N PRO A 137 -0.28 -9.64 -7.98
CA PRO A 137 -0.23 -11.08 -7.79
C PRO A 137 0.47 -11.42 -6.46
N TYR A 138 -0.01 -12.49 -5.82
CA TYR A 138 0.54 -12.95 -4.53
C TYR A 138 2.04 -13.27 -4.62
N GLU A 139 2.50 -13.69 -5.77
CA GLU A 139 3.88 -14.11 -6.02
C GLU A 139 4.91 -12.99 -5.80
N ILE A 140 4.50 -11.70 -5.84
CA ILE A 140 5.37 -10.58 -5.42
C ILE A 140 5.83 -10.73 -3.96
N SER A 141 5.05 -11.42 -3.10
CA SER A 141 5.46 -11.72 -1.72
C SER A 141 6.73 -12.58 -1.61
N GLN A 142 7.14 -13.21 -2.71
CA GLN A 142 8.36 -14.02 -2.79
C GLN A 142 9.62 -13.18 -3.05
N LEU A 143 9.46 -11.91 -3.45
CA LEU A 143 10.57 -10.98 -3.73
C LEU A 143 11.17 -10.45 -2.43
N LYS A 144 12.02 -11.25 -1.80
CA LYS A 144 12.57 -10.95 -0.47
C LYS A 144 13.52 -9.76 -0.43
N ASN A 145 14.13 -9.44 -1.57
CA ASN A 145 15.06 -8.32 -1.70
C ASN A 145 14.39 -7.04 -2.22
N LEU A 146 13.05 -7.04 -2.39
CA LEU A 146 12.34 -5.87 -2.91
C LEU A 146 12.38 -4.72 -1.90
N GLU A 147 13.03 -3.62 -2.32
CA GLU A 147 13.20 -2.39 -1.53
C GLU A 147 12.20 -1.31 -1.96
N THR A 148 12.02 -1.14 -3.27
CA THR A 148 11.10 -0.12 -3.82
C THR A 148 10.00 -0.76 -4.66
N LEU A 149 8.76 -0.50 -4.30
CA LEU A 149 7.58 -0.85 -5.09
C LEU A 149 6.80 0.42 -5.46
N SER A 150 6.73 0.73 -6.75
CA SER A 150 6.00 1.88 -7.25
C SER A 150 4.89 1.45 -8.19
N VAL A 151 3.63 1.69 -7.79
CA VAL A 151 2.40 1.32 -8.50
C VAL A 151 1.47 2.53 -8.72
N CYS A 152 2.03 3.74 -8.75
CA CYS A 152 1.30 4.99 -8.92
C CYS A 152 0.48 5.00 -10.23
N GLY A 153 -0.75 5.55 -10.17
CA GLY A 153 -1.57 5.73 -11.38
C GLY A 153 -2.03 4.43 -12.01
N ASN A 154 -2.46 3.48 -11.21
CA ASN A 154 -3.11 2.23 -11.60
C ASN A 154 -4.60 2.23 -11.22
N GLN A 155 -5.24 1.07 -11.25
CA GLN A 155 -6.65 0.86 -10.89
C GLN A 155 -6.80 -0.02 -9.64
N LEU A 156 -5.82 0.03 -8.74
CA LEU A 156 -5.83 -0.77 -7.51
C LEU A 156 -6.91 -0.24 -6.56
N ILE A 157 -7.78 -1.14 -6.07
CA ILE A 157 -8.81 -0.81 -5.07
C ILE A 157 -8.38 -1.17 -3.65
N ALA A 158 -7.40 -2.07 -3.51
CA ALA A 158 -6.80 -2.47 -2.25
C ALA A 158 -5.34 -2.87 -2.47
N LEU A 159 -4.53 -2.71 -1.44
CA LEU A 159 -3.19 -3.28 -1.34
C LEU A 159 -3.26 -4.56 -0.50
N PRO A 160 -2.55 -5.62 -0.89
CA PRO A 160 -2.61 -6.88 -0.16
C PRO A 160 -1.81 -6.83 1.16
N GLU A 161 -2.27 -7.58 2.17
CA GLU A 161 -1.65 -7.64 3.50
C GLU A 161 -0.20 -8.15 3.47
N TRP A 162 0.14 -9.04 2.51
CA TRP A 162 1.51 -9.57 2.41
C TRP A 162 2.58 -8.50 2.13
N LEU A 163 2.21 -7.28 1.67
CA LEU A 163 3.15 -6.17 1.52
C LEU A 163 3.89 -5.85 2.83
N GLY A 164 3.17 -5.90 3.96
CA GLY A 164 3.78 -5.70 5.28
C GLY A 164 4.71 -6.84 5.73
N SER A 165 4.80 -7.93 4.97
CA SER A 165 5.68 -9.07 5.24
C SER A 165 6.94 -9.09 4.38
N LEU A 166 7.09 -8.16 3.46
CA LEU A 166 8.31 -8.03 2.65
C LEU A 166 9.45 -7.53 3.56
N PRO A 167 10.52 -8.30 3.68
CA PRO A 167 11.55 -8.03 4.70
C PRO A 167 12.42 -6.81 4.41
N CYS A 168 12.55 -6.45 3.12
CA CYS A 168 13.42 -5.37 2.67
C CYS A 168 12.66 -4.14 2.16
N LEU A 169 11.32 -4.14 2.16
CA LEU A 169 10.54 -3.04 1.60
C LEU A 169 10.78 -1.74 2.38
N GLU A 170 11.36 -0.76 1.69
CA GLU A 170 11.71 0.56 2.22
C GLU A 170 10.81 1.67 1.66
N GLU A 171 10.39 1.54 0.40
CA GLU A 171 9.58 2.56 -0.27
C GLU A 171 8.37 1.94 -0.96
N LEU A 172 7.18 2.46 -0.64
CA LEU A 172 5.91 2.09 -1.27
C LEU A 172 5.23 3.33 -1.84
N ILE A 173 5.11 3.42 -3.17
CA ILE A 173 4.44 4.52 -3.86
C ILE A 173 3.19 3.97 -4.56
N ALA A 174 2.01 4.34 -4.06
CA ALA A 174 0.72 3.88 -4.58
C ALA A 174 -0.27 5.02 -4.82
N ASP A 175 0.24 6.20 -5.20
CA ASP A 175 -0.56 7.38 -5.50
C ASP A 175 -1.52 7.14 -6.67
N ARG A 176 -2.60 7.92 -6.75
CA ARG A 176 -3.53 7.93 -7.89
C ARG A 176 -4.04 6.54 -8.24
N ASN A 177 -4.61 5.88 -7.23
CA ASN A 177 -5.32 4.61 -7.33
C ASN A 177 -6.74 4.77 -6.76
N GLY A 178 -7.45 3.67 -6.58
CA GLY A 178 -8.77 3.64 -5.94
C GLY A 178 -8.76 3.08 -4.53
N LEU A 179 -7.63 3.19 -3.80
CA LEU A 179 -7.45 2.56 -2.50
C LEU A 179 -8.41 3.13 -1.46
N THR A 180 -9.12 2.27 -0.75
CA THR A 180 -10.05 2.64 0.32
C THR A 180 -9.46 2.49 1.71
N GLU A 181 -8.46 1.63 1.87
CA GLU A 181 -7.76 1.37 3.13
C GLU A 181 -6.31 0.90 2.86
N LEU A 182 -5.46 0.97 3.86
CA LEU A 182 -4.12 0.41 3.83
C LEU A 182 -4.09 -0.92 4.60
N PRO A 183 -3.26 -1.89 4.16
CA PRO A 183 -3.08 -3.14 4.87
C PRO A 183 -2.62 -2.93 6.31
N ASN A 184 -3.23 -3.61 7.25
CA ASN A 184 -2.87 -3.51 8.66
C ASN A 184 -1.44 -4.02 8.92
N ARG A 185 -1.01 -5.05 8.21
CA ARG A 185 0.37 -5.59 8.30
C ARG A 185 1.44 -4.60 7.88
N LEU A 186 1.11 -3.60 7.09
CA LEU A 186 2.06 -2.56 6.70
C LEU A 186 2.60 -1.79 7.93
N THR A 187 1.79 -1.72 9.01
CA THR A 187 2.20 -1.09 10.26
C THR A 187 3.37 -1.80 10.96
N PHE A 188 3.59 -3.07 10.63
CA PHE A 188 4.67 -3.89 11.20
C PHE A 188 5.90 -4.00 10.29
N ALA A 189 5.88 -3.40 9.11
CA ALA A 189 7.02 -3.40 8.19
C ALA A 189 8.19 -2.61 8.79
N ALA A 190 9.24 -3.32 9.25
CA ALA A 190 10.31 -2.74 10.06
C ALA A 190 11.23 -1.78 9.29
N ARG A 191 11.39 -1.99 7.97
CA ARG A 191 12.30 -1.19 7.12
C ARG A 191 11.60 -0.09 6.32
N LEU A 192 10.28 -0.05 6.36
CA LEU A 192 9.49 0.87 5.55
C LEU A 192 9.77 2.33 5.98
N SER A 193 10.43 3.09 5.12
CA SER A 193 10.84 4.47 5.35
C SER A 193 9.92 5.50 4.71
N THR A 194 9.28 5.13 3.60
CA THR A 194 8.42 6.03 2.83
C THR A 194 7.16 5.32 2.36
N ILE A 195 6.01 5.95 2.58
CA ILE A 195 4.71 5.55 2.01
C ILE A 195 4.11 6.76 1.33
N SER A 196 3.81 6.65 0.04
CA SER A 196 3.02 7.65 -0.68
C SER A 196 1.74 7.02 -1.20
N VAL A 197 0.60 7.58 -0.77
CA VAL A 197 -0.77 7.12 -1.10
C VAL A 197 -1.69 8.30 -1.40
N CYS A 198 -1.11 9.35 -1.98
CA CYS A 198 -1.83 10.56 -2.37
C CYS A 198 -2.86 10.28 -3.46
N SER A 199 -3.93 11.08 -3.52
CA SER A 199 -4.95 10.99 -4.56
C SER A 199 -5.58 9.58 -4.65
N ASN A 200 -6.03 9.08 -3.51
CA ASN A 200 -6.77 7.84 -3.37
C ASN A 200 -8.16 8.09 -2.74
N ARG A 201 -8.84 7.04 -2.31
CA ARG A 201 -10.15 7.09 -1.63
C ARG A 201 -10.07 6.54 -0.21
N LEU A 202 -8.93 6.75 0.46
CA LEU A 202 -8.72 6.22 1.80
C LEU A 202 -9.74 6.79 2.77
N GLN A 203 -10.34 5.91 3.56
CA GLN A 203 -11.34 6.24 4.56
C GLN A 203 -10.70 6.55 5.92
N TYR A 204 -9.56 5.92 6.20
CA TYR A 204 -8.75 6.07 7.40
C TYR A 204 -7.31 5.62 7.13
N LEU A 205 -6.40 6.00 8.01
CA LEU A 205 -5.07 5.38 8.12
C LEU A 205 -5.09 4.30 9.21
N PRO A 206 -4.20 3.30 9.16
CA PRO A 206 -4.13 2.25 10.18
C PRO A 206 -4.07 2.82 11.59
N LEU A 207 -4.84 2.25 12.53
CA LEU A 207 -4.95 2.80 13.88
C LEU A 207 -3.72 2.56 14.76
N ASN A 208 -2.91 1.54 14.45
CA ASN A 208 -1.71 1.18 15.21
C ASN A 208 -0.57 2.21 15.15
N GLY A 209 -0.55 3.08 14.15
CA GLY A 209 0.67 3.72 13.73
C GLY A 209 1.59 2.73 13.01
N PHE A 210 2.84 3.10 12.75
CA PHE A 210 3.80 2.29 12.00
C PHE A 210 5.06 2.06 12.84
N LEU A 211 5.52 0.81 12.91
CA LEU A 211 6.70 0.43 13.69
C LEU A 211 7.95 1.21 13.27
N SER A 212 8.18 1.34 11.96
CA SER A 212 9.32 2.06 11.37
C SER A 212 9.15 3.59 11.38
N ALA A 213 7.96 4.10 11.75
CA ALA A 213 7.60 5.53 11.66
C ALA A 213 7.95 6.14 10.29
N PRO A 214 7.44 5.59 9.17
CA PRO A 214 7.78 6.05 7.83
C PRO A 214 7.33 7.48 7.58
N TYR A 215 7.90 8.11 6.56
CA TYR A 215 7.33 9.33 5.99
C TYR A 215 6.08 8.97 5.20
N ILE A 216 4.91 9.47 5.61
CA ILE A 216 3.63 9.15 5.01
C ILE A 216 3.08 10.36 4.27
N GLN A 217 2.85 10.22 2.98
CA GLN A 217 2.13 11.18 2.13
C GLN A 217 0.75 10.60 1.79
N PHE A 218 -0.30 11.32 2.18
CA PHE A 218 -1.70 10.89 1.97
C PHE A 218 -2.62 12.02 1.52
N ASP A 219 -2.06 13.06 0.93
CA ASP A 219 -2.81 14.20 0.42
C ASP A 219 -3.87 13.78 -0.62
N CYS A 220 -4.91 14.60 -0.78
CA CYS A 220 -5.99 14.31 -1.72
C CYS A 220 -6.72 12.97 -1.47
N ASN A 221 -6.91 12.63 -0.18
CA ASN A 221 -7.82 11.59 0.28
C ASN A 221 -8.98 12.25 1.04
N PRO A 222 -10.02 12.73 0.36
CA PRO A 222 -11.00 13.65 0.93
C PRO A 222 -11.88 13.06 2.04
N ILE A 223 -11.91 11.74 2.15
CA ILE A 223 -12.74 11.02 3.13
C ILE A 223 -12.06 10.93 4.50
N ILE A 224 -10.72 11.02 4.57
CA ILE A 224 -9.99 10.98 5.84
C ILE A 224 -10.31 12.25 6.63
N ASN A 225 -10.95 12.09 7.77
CA ASN A 225 -11.32 13.19 8.66
C ASN A 225 -10.86 12.99 10.11
N TYR A 226 -10.18 11.88 10.38
CA TYR A 226 -9.58 11.61 11.67
C TYR A 226 -8.24 10.89 11.55
N LEU A 227 -7.44 10.96 12.61
CA LEU A 227 -6.20 10.20 12.78
C LEU A 227 -6.23 9.51 14.14
N SER A 228 -5.68 8.31 14.23
CA SER A 228 -5.42 7.69 15.53
C SER A 228 -4.32 8.42 16.29
N VAL A 229 -4.32 8.34 17.61
CA VAL A 229 -3.27 8.98 18.44
C VAL A 229 -1.86 8.55 18.03
N PRO A 230 -1.56 7.24 17.81
CA PRO A 230 -0.23 6.82 17.38
C PRO A 230 0.21 7.46 16.06
N VAL A 231 -0.67 7.48 15.05
CA VAL A 231 -0.37 8.11 13.74
C VAL A 231 -0.20 9.62 13.88
N SER A 232 -1.08 10.29 14.59
CA SER A 232 -0.99 11.73 14.85
C SER A 232 0.33 12.12 15.53
N TYR A 233 0.77 11.32 16.50
CA TYR A 233 2.05 11.52 17.18
C TYR A 233 3.26 11.30 16.26
N GLN A 234 3.23 10.28 15.42
CA GLN A 234 4.28 10.03 14.43
C GLN A 234 4.41 11.17 13.42
N LEU A 235 3.29 11.70 12.94
CA LEU A 235 3.28 12.85 12.04
C LEU A 235 3.79 14.12 12.72
N SER A 236 3.38 14.39 13.98
CA SER A 236 3.78 15.58 14.71
C SER A 236 5.27 15.62 15.07
N ARG A 237 5.87 14.49 15.40
CA ARG A 237 7.33 14.40 15.65
C ARG A 237 8.15 14.83 14.45
N ARG A 238 7.73 14.50 13.24
CA ARG A 238 8.41 14.92 12.01
C ARG A 238 8.24 16.39 11.71
N ILE A 239 7.09 16.99 12.04
CA ILE A 239 6.86 18.43 11.88
C ILE A 239 7.87 19.23 12.75
N GLN A 240 8.23 18.77 13.94
CA GLN A 240 9.26 19.42 14.75
C GLN A 240 10.66 19.36 14.11
N TYR A 241 11.00 18.28 13.39
CA TYR A 241 12.26 18.17 12.66
C TYR A 241 12.35 19.13 11.46
N PHE A 242 11.20 19.50 10.86
CA PHE A 242 11.13 20.41 9.70
C PHE A 242 10.87 21.87 10.09
N ARG A 243 10.76 22.21 11.39
CA ARG A 243 10.58 23.62 11.81
C ARG A 243 11.73 24.54 11.40
N ASP A 244 12.90 24.00 11.14
CA ASP A 244 14.07 24.74 10.65
C ASP A 244 14.21 24.74 9.12
N ALA A 245 13.42 23.99 8.39
CA ALA A 245 13.40 23.95 6.93
C ALA A 245 12.15 24.65 6.39
N ARG A 246 12.31 25.62 5.50
CA ARG A 246 11.23 26.45 4.93
C ARG A 246 10.23 25.70 4.03
N ASP A 247 10.37 24.38 3.88
CA ASP A 247 9.51 23.52 3.09
C ASP A 247 8.76 22.54 4.00
N ILE A 248 7.79 23.05 4.75
CA ILE A 248 6.81 22.21 5.44
C ILE A 248 5.83 21.72 4.36
N PRO A 249 5.76 20.42 4.05
CA PRO A 249 4.64 19.92 3.27
C PRO A 249 3.37 20.21 4.08
N ALA A 250 2.59 21.17 3.61
CA ALA A 250 1.30 21.45 4.20
C ALA A 250 0.42 20.22 3.99
N TYR A 251 0.16 19.43 5.03
CA TYR A 251 -0.87 18.41 5.05
C TYR A 251 -2.24 19.11 4.94
N ARG A 252 -2.54 19.65 3.76
CA ARG A 252 -3.82 20.21 3.42
C ARG A 252 -4.65 19.11 2.78
N CYS A 253 -5.32 18.30 3.60
CA CYS A 253 -6.54 17.69 3.13
C CYS A 253 -7.57 18.84 2.98
N SER A 254 -7.79 19.27 1.76
CA SER A 254 -8.93 20.14 1.47
C SER A 254 -10.19 19.34 1.77
N ILE A 255 -10.88 19.68 2.83
CA ILE A 255 -12.23 19.20 3.11
C ILE A 255 -13.12 19.87 2.05
N GLY A 256 -13.23 19.22 0.90
CA GLY A 256 -14.27 19.58 -0.08
C GLY A 256 -15.62 19.11 0.42
N PRO A 257 -16.73 19.78 0.04
CA PRO A 257 -18.06 19.29 0.36
C PRO A 257 -18.23 17.89 -0.22
N VAL A 258 -18.61 16.93 0.63
CA VAL A 258 -18.97 15.57 0.21
C VAL A 258 -20.26 15.69 -0.60
N HIS A 259 -20.17 15.64 -1.92
CA HIS A 259 -21.33 15.37 -2.75
C HIS A 259 -21.63 13.88 -2.63
N ASP A 260 -22.71 13.55 -1.92
CA ASP A 260 -23.35 12.25 -1.91
C ASP A 260 -24.00 11.99 -3.29
N GLU A 261 -23.20 11.63 -4.28
CA GLU A 261 -23.66 11.06 -5.54
C GLU A 261 -22.89 9.79 -5.83
N ASP A 262 -23.27 8.71 -5.16
CA ASP A 262 -23.09 7.36 -5.69
C ASP A 262 -24.12 6.42 -5.06
N ASN A 263 -25.34 6.55 -5.58
CA ASN A 263 -26.42 5.59 -5.42
C ASN A 263 -26.17 4.42 -6.37
N CYS A 264 -25.24 3.53 -6.04
CA CYS A 264 -25.01 2.31 -6.77
C CYS A 264 -24.86 1.12 -5.83
N GLY A 265 -25.90 0.31 -5.74
CA GLY A 265 -25.86 -1.07 -5.30
C GLY A 265 -25.79 -1.24 -3.78
N LYS A 266 -26.67 -2.06 -3.25
CA LYS A 266 -26.72 -2.52 -1.87
C LYS A 266 -25.35 -3.02 -1.41
N GLU A 267 -24.42 -2.13 -1.00
CA GLU A 267 -23.24 -2.50 -0.25
C GLU A 267 -23.71 -2.92 1.15
N PHE A 268 -23.40 -4.15 1.51
CA PHE A 268 -23.46 -4.57 2.91
C PHE A 268 -22.63 -3.57 3.72
N LYS A 269 -23.27 -2.85 4.66
CA LYS A 269 -22.60 -1.94 5.59
C LYS A 269 -21.72 -2.76 6.52
N LEU A 270 -20.51 -3.07 6.10
CA LEU A 270 -19.54 -3.88 6.85
C LEU A 270 -18.69 -3.04 7.82
N ASN A 271 -18.78 -1.70 7.75
CA ASN A 271 -17.95 -0.81 8.56
C ASN A 271 -18.80 -0.06 9.57
N ILE A 272 -18.33 0.03 10.81
CA ILE A 272 -18.92 0.91 11.80
C ILE A 272 -18.66 2.36 11.40
N GLN A 273 -19.71 3.15 11.40
CA GLN A 273 -19.63 4.59 11.16
C GLN A 273 -20.05 5.31 12.46
N LEU A 274 -19.28 6.32 12.84
CA LEU A 274 -19.57 7.14 13.98
C LEU A 274 -19.97 8.53 13.52
N LYS A 275 -21.08 9.01 14.00
CA LYS A 275 -21.52 10.40 13.84
C LYS A 275 -20.95 11.20 15.01
N VAL A 276 -20.13 12.19 14.69
CA VAL A 276 -19.51 13.09 15.68
C VAL A 276 -20.08 14.48 15.48
N GLU A 277 -20.66 15.06 16.54
CA GLU A 277 -21.15 16.42 16.53
C GLU A 277 -20.02 17.41 16.79
N MET A 278 -19.83 18.35 15.86
CA MET A 278 -18.82 19.40 15.99
C MET A 278 -19.56 20.73 16.16
N PRO A 279 -19.57 21.31 17.38
CA PRO A 279 -20.11 22.65 17.57
C PRO A 279 -19.15 23.66 16.92
N ASP A 280 -19.54 24.22 15.81
CA ASP A 280 -18.95 25.41 15.24
C ASP A 280 -19.86 26.60 15.57
N GLU A 281 -19.32 27.80 15.76
CA GLU A 281 -20.03 28.95 16.30
C GLU A 281 -21.26 29.39 15.47
N ALA A 282 -21.44 28.88 14.27
CA ALA A 282 -22.55 29.27 13.37
C ALA A 282 -23.37 28.09 12.80
N VAL A 283 -22.89 26.86 12.74
CA VAL A 283 -23.59 25.71 12.17
C VAL A 283 -23.14 24.43 12.87
N GLN A 284 -24.06 23.62 13.35
CA GLN A 284 -23.75 22.25 13.83
C GLN A 284 -23.19 21.43 12.68
N LYS A 285 -21.88 21.25 12.64
CA LYS A 285 -21.21 20.41 11.66
C LYS A 285 -21.15 18.98 12.17
N ILE A 286 -21.73 18.07 11.39
CA ILE A 286 -21.68 16.64 11.65
C ILE A 286 -20.51 16.07 10.86
N SER A 287 -19.66 15.28 11.51
CA SER A 287 -18.60 14.53 10.88
C SER A 287 -18.86 13.04 10.99
N ILE A 288 -18.76 12.30 9.89
CA ILE A 288 -18.89 10.84 9.88
C ILE A 288 -17.49 10.23 9.84
N ILE A 289 -17.16 9.46 10.87
CA ILE A 289 -15.91 8.72 10.98
C ILE A 289 -16.18 7.27 10.58
N LYS A 290 -15.40 6.74 9.62
CA LYS A 290 -15.43 5.33 9.24
C LYS A 290 -14.30 4.58 9.93
N LEU A 291 -14.63 3.51 10.65
CA LEU A 291 -13.66 2.69 11.37
C LEU A 291 -13.20 1.49 10.53
N PRO A 292 -12.03 0.91 10.84
CA PRO A 292 -11.56 -0.32 10.19
C PRO A 292 -12.61 -1.43 10.23
N ARG A 293 -12.77 -2.17 9.13
CA ARG A 293 -13.73 -3.28 9.00
C ARG A 293 -13.57 -4.36 10.06
N GLN A 294 -12.37 -4.46 10.58
CA GLN A 294 -12.03 -5.44 11.60
C GLN A 294 -12.70 -5.13 12.94
N LEU A 295 -12.96 -3.85 13.26
CA LEU A 295 -13.71 -3.47 14.46
C LEU A 295 -15.20 -3.71 14.23
N VAL A 296 -15.74 -4.69 14.95
CA VAL A 296 -17.15 -5.12 14.86
C VAL A 296 -18.00 -4.46 15.94
N THR A 297 -17.39 -4.17 17.10
CA THR A 297 -18.08 -3.54 18.23
C THR A 297 -17.23 -2.41 18.80
N VAL A 298 -17.85 -1.27 19.04
CA VAL A 298 -17.24 -0.14 19.74
C VAL A 298 -18.12 0.28 20.91
N HIS A 299 -17.47 0.65 22.00
CA HIS A 299 -18.13 0.98 23.26
C HIS A 299 -17.81 2.42 23.66
N ASP A 300 -18.80 3.09 24.22
CA ASP A 300 -18.65 4.40 24.86
C ASP A 300 -18.09 4.24 26.28
N ILE A 301 -17.59 5.35 26.83
CA ILE A 301 -17.12 5.45 28.22
C ILE A 301 -18.21 5.11 29.24
N THR A 302 -19.47 5.34 28.90
CA THR A 302 -20.63 5.05 29.79
C THR A 302 -20.95 3.58 29.89
N GLU A 303 -20.58 2.78 28.86
CA GLU A 303 -20.93 1.38 28.77
C GLU A 303 -20.07 0.47 29.68
N ASN A 304 -20.75 -0.47 30.39
CA ASN A 304 -20.12 -1.42 31.32
C ASN A 304 -20.06 -2.81 30.70
N TYR A 305 -19.29 -2.96 29.63
CA TYR A 305 -19.06 -4.27 28.99
C TYR A 305 -17.71 -4.86 29.35
N VAL A 306 -17.63 -6.18 29.28
CA VAL A 306 -16.39 -6.96 29.29
C VAL A 306 -16.15 -7.42 27.84
N PRO A 307 -14.92 -7.40 27.34
CA PRO A 307 -14.64 -7.93 25.99
C PRO A 307 -15.16 -9.35 25.83
N SER A 308 -15.68 -9.67 24.65
CA SER A 308 -16.17 -11.01 24.34
C SER A 308 -15.07 -12.06 24.51
N LEU A 309 -15.48 -13.32 24.78
CA LEU A 309 -14.54 -14.44 24.83
C LEU A 309 -13.77 -14.60 23.52
N TRP A 310 -14.39 -14.23 22.39
CA TRP A 310 -13.76 -14.21 21.08
C TRP A 310 -12.59 -13.21 21.01
N GLU A 311 -12.80 -11.98 21.42
CA GLU A 311 -11.78 -10.95 21.49
C GLU A 311 -10.64 -11.33 22.44
N LEU A 312 -10.98 -11.85 23.62
CA LEU A 312 -9.99 -12.31 24.61
C LEU A 312 -9.16 -13.48 24.07
N ALA A 313 -9.78 -14.43 23.36
CA ALA A 313 -9.07 -15.55 22.75
C ALA A 313 -8.11 -15.08 21.64
N LEU A 314 -8.53 -14.15 20.77
CA LEU A 314 -7.66 -13.54 19.75
C LEU A 314 -6.45 -12.86 20.38
N ARG A 315 -6.65 -12.05 21.43
CA ARG A 315 -5.57 -11.40 22.19
C ARG A 315 -4.59 -12.39 22.77
N GLN A 316 -5.10 -13.43 23.44
CA GLN A 316 -4.27 -14.45 24.06
C GLN A 316 -3.44 -15.23 23.03
N ILE A 317 -4.06 -15.65 21.93
CA ILE A 317 -3.36 -16.37 20.86
C ILE A 317 -2.28 -15.47 20.24
N TYR A 318 -2.59 -14.21 19.97
CA TYR A 318 -1.65 -13.26 19.40
C TYR A 318 -0.45 -13.03 20.33
N CYS A 319 -0.70 -12.72 21.61
CA CYS A 319 0.38 -12.46 22.57
C CYS A 319 1.27 -13.69 22.82
N THR A 320 0.70 -14.90 22.81
CA THR A 320 1.47 -16.13 23.09
C THR A 320 2.22 -16.67 21.88
N ARG A 321 1.72 -16.45 20.65
CA ARG A 321 2.22 -17.10 19.45
C ARG A 321 2.78 -16.16 18.38
N PHE A 322 2.27 -14.94 18.28
CA PHE A 322 2.60 -14.01 17.20
C PHE A 322 3.50 -12.86 17.63
N LYS A 323 3.47 -12.43 18.90
CA LYS A 323 4.32 -11.33 19.37
C LYS A 323 5.81 -11.67 19.29
N HIS A 324 6.16 -12.95 19.47
CA HIS A 324 7.55 -13.44 19.36
C HIS A 324 7.96 -13.78 17.92
N THR A 325 7.02 -13.98 16.99
CA THR A 325 7.33 -14.32 15.59
C THR A 325 7.51 -13.10 14.68
N LEU A 326 7.14 -11.92 15.12
CA LEU A 326 7.51 -10.67 14.43
C LEU A 326 9.01 -10.38 14.55
N GLU A 327 9.69 -11.01 15.52
CA GLU A 327 11.15 -10.93 15.70
C GLU A 327 11.92 -12.05 15.01
N VAL A 328 11.28 -13.17 14.60
CA VAL A 328 11.98 -14.37 14.07
C VAL A 328 11.21 -15.05 12.92
N ASN A 329 11.80 -15.04 11.74
CA ASN A 329 11.69 -15.93 10.56
C ASN A 329 10.34 -16.53 10.10
N HIS A 330 10.05 -16.30 8.81
CA HIS A 330 8.91 -16.76 8.01
C HIS A 330 8.66 -18.28 7.98
N SER A 331 9.62 -19.15 8.32
CA SER A 331 9.50 -20.61 8.24
C SER A 331 8.61 -21.23 9.31
N THR A 332 8.34 -20.54 10.40
CA THR A 332 7.52 -21.05 11.50
C THR A 332 6.01 -20.79 11.33
N GLN A 333 5.62 -19.84 10.47
CA GLN A 333 4.20 -19.55 10.23
C GLN A 333 3.47 -20.73 9.57
N ASP A 334 4.07 -21.37 8.58
CA ASP A 334 3.47 -22.51 7.87
C ASP A 334 3.27 -23.74 8.77
N VAL A 335 4.20 -23.98 9.70
CA VAL A 335 4.12 -25.09 10.66
C VAL A 335 2.99 -24.88 11.67
N ILE A 336 2.76 -23.65 12.12
CA ILE A 336 1.71 -23.33 13.09
C ILE A 336 0.32 -23.39 12.44
N VAL A 337 0.18 -22.84 11.23
CA VAL A 337 -1.06 -22.91 10.45
C VAL A 337 -1.44 -24.36 10.15
N ASN A 338 -0.47 -25.20 9.78
CA ASN A 338 -0.72 -26.61 9.50
C ASN A 338 -1.10 -27.41 10.76
N ARG A 339 -0.51 -27.10 11.92
CA ARG A 339 -0.87 -27.74 13.21
C ARG A 339 -2.25 -27.37 13.71
N ILE A 340 -2.70 -26.12 13.47
CA ILE A 340 -4.06 -25.69 13.78
C ILE A 340 -5.06 -26.37 12.83
N LYS A 341 -4.74 -26.48 11.54
CA LYS A 341 -5.57 -27.22 10.56
C LYS A 341 -5.74 -28.69 10.93
N GLN A 342 -4.68 -29.38 11.39
CA GLN A 342 -4.73 -30.78 11.77
C GLN A 342 -5.59 -31.04 13.02
N ASN A 343 -5.61 -30.12 13.99
CA ASN A 343 -6.38 -30.30 15.24
C ASN A 343 -7.87 -29.95 15.13
N LEU A 344 -8.32 -29.38 13.99
CA LEU A 344 -9.67 -28.80 13.86
C LEU A 344 -10.48 -29.40 12.69
N GLN A 345 -10.02 -30.51 12.08
CA GLN A 345 -10.67 -31.14 10.92
C GLN A 345 -12.00 -31.87 11.18
N SER A 346 -12.62 -31.68 12.33
CA SER A 346 -13.87 -32.35 12.65
C SER A 346 -15.03 -31.37 12.85
N LYS A 347 -15.60 -30.79 11.79
CA LYS A 347 -17.00 -30.34 11.62
C LYS A 347 -17.08 -29.13 10.67
N SER A 348 -17.90 -29.22 9.64
CA SER A 348 -17.94 -28.28 8.50
C SER A 348 -18.28 -26.81 8.81
N LYS A 349 -18.96 -26.50 9.92
CA LYS A 349 -19.20 -25.11 10.36
C LYS A 349 -18.01 -24.50 11.11
N SER A 350 -17.10 -25.32 11.61
CA SER A 350 -15.90 -24.84 12.29
C SER A 350 -14.82 -24.34 11.33
N SER A 351 -14.84 -24.76 10.06
CA SER A 351 -13.80 -24.38 9.09
C SER A 351 -13.85 -22.91 8.66
N GLU A 352 -15.04 -22.33 8.51
CA GLU A 352 -15.22 -20.91 8.15
C GLU A 352 -14.82 -19.97 9.31
N VAL A 353 -15.27 -20.31 10.52
CA VAL A 353 -14.92 -19.55 11.73
C VAL A 353 -13.41 -19.57 11.99
N ILE A 354 -12.78 -20.73 11.75
CA ILE A 354 -11.32 -20.88 11.87
C ILE A 354 -10.59 -20.07 10.79
N GLY A 355 -11.09 -20.11 9.55
CA GLY A 355 -10.55 -19.30 8.46
C GLY A 355 -10.60 -17.81 8.77
N TYR A 356 -11.71 -17.33 9.32
CA TYR A 356 -11.88 -15.94 9.73
C TYR A 356 -10.90 -15.57 10.87
N MET A 357 -10.79 -16.41 11.90
CA MET A 357 -9.83 -16.22 13.00
C MET A 357 -8.39 -16.15 12.49
N GLN A 358 -8.02 -17.07 11.59
CA GLN A 358 -6.69 -17.07 10.98
C GLN A 358 -6.41 -15.79 10.21
N ASN A 359 -7.38 -15.29 9.46
CA ASN A 359 -7.24 -14.03 8.73
C ASN A 359 -7.03 -12.86 9.68
N LEU A 360 -7.80 -12.76 10.78
CA LEU A 360 -7.61 -11.71 11.78
C LEU A 360 -6.22 -11.78 12.41
N LEU A 361 -5.77 -12.95 12.80
CA LEU A 361 -4.43 -13.15 13.39
C LEU A 361 -3.32 -12.86 12.38
N ASN A 362 -3.50 -13.24 11.12
CA ASN A 362 -2.51 -13.01 10.06
C ASN A 362 -2.41 -11.53 9.67
N ASN A 363 -3.53 -10.82 9.68
CA ASN A 363 -3.56 -9.38 9.35
C ASN A 363 -3.12 -8.51 10.54
N GLY A 364 -3.03 -9.10 11.73
CA GLY A 364 -2.69 -8.40 12.96
C GLY A 364 -3.87 -7.64 13.58
N PRO A 365 -3.68 -7.04 14.76
CA PRO A 365 -4.73 -6.32 15.48
C PRO A 365 -5.14 -5.04 14.73
N ALA A 366 -6.40 -4.65 14.86
CA ALA A 366 -6.94 -3.38 14.35
C ALA A 366 -6.26 -2.18 15.03
N SER A 367 -5.95 -2.32 16.32
CA SER A 367 -5.23 -1.33 17.11
C SER A 367 -4.47 -1.98 18.28
N ILE A 368 -3.60 -1.19 18.89
CA ILE A 368 -2.98 -1.50 20.18
C ILE A 368 -3.60 -0.56 21.23
N CYS A 369 -3.87 -1.07 22.41
CA CYS A 369 -4.42 -0.27 23.51
C CYS A 369 -3.51 0.91 23.82
N LEU A 370 -4.07 2.11 23.85
CA LEU A 370 -3.33 3.36 24.06
C LEU A 370 -2.88 3.54 25.53
N SER A 371 -3.43 2.76 26.49
CA SER A 371 -2.97 2.81 27.89
C SER A 371 -1.51 2.39 27.99
N ASN A 372 -0.66 3.24 28.57
CA ASN A 372 0.78 3.03 28.69
C ASN A 372 1.15 1.72 29.41
N ASN A 373 0.31 1.28 30.35
CA ASN A 373 0.54 0.09 31.18
C ASN A 373 -0.03 -1.19 30.56
N CYS A 374 -0.78 -1.11 29.45
CA CYS A 374 -1.53 -2.25 28.94
C CYS A 374 -0.96 -2.79 27.64
N GLN A 375 -0.92 -1.98 26.59
CA GLN A 375 -0.44 -2.33 25.23
C GLN A 375 -1.04 -3.65 24.66
N GLN A 376 -2.24 -4.03 25.11
CA GLN A 376 -2.92 -5.22 24.61
C GLN A 376 -3.40 -5.01 23.15
N PRO A 377 -3.30 -6.02 22.30
CA PRO A 377 -3.84 -5.97 20.94
C PRO A 377 -5.39 -5.90 20.99
N ILE A 378 -5.96 -5.19 20.03
CA ILE A 378 -7.40 -5.01 19.85
C ILE A 378 -7.75 -5.53 18.46
N PHE A 379 -8.64 -6.51 18.37
CA PHE A 379 -9.02 -7.12 17.10
C PHE A 379 -10.38 -6.65 16.61
N THR A 380 -11.42 -6.94 17.37
CA THR A 380 -12.81 -6.77 16.96
C THR A 380 -13.63 -5.85 17.85
N GLU A 381 -13.19 -5.61 19.08
CA GLU A 381 -13.93 -4.83 20.08
C GLU A 381 -13.02 -3.78 20.75
N ALA A 382 -13.51 -2.55 20.85
CA ALA A 382 -12.77 -1.44 21.41
C ALA A 382 -13.64 -0.46 22.18
N TRP A 383 -13.05 0.20 23.19
CA TRP A 383 -13.54 1.45 23.75
C TRP A 383 -12.86 2.61 23.07
N ILE A 384 -13.59 3.64 22.70
CA ILE A 384 -13.03 4.77 21.95
C ILE A 384 -13.39 6.11 22.57
N ILE A 385 -12.49 7.06 22.38
CA ILE A 385 -12.68 8.48 22.63
C ILE A 385 -12.34 9.23 21.33
N VAL A 386 -13.17 10.22 21.01
CA VAL A 386 -12.94 11.12 19.86
C VAL A 386 -12.69 12.53 20.38
N ASN A 387 -11.51 13.07 20.11
CA ASN A 387 -11.09 14.40 20.54
C ASN A 387 -10.90 15.35 19.36
N SER A 388 -11.01 16.66 19.61
CA SER A 388 -10.49 17.67 18.69
C SER A 388 -8.96 17.76 18.84
N ASN A 389 -8.26 17.81 17.70
CA ASN A 389 -6.84 18.08 17.73
C ASN A 389 -6.61 19.56 17.38
N THR A 390 -5.96 20.31 18.28
CA THR A 390 -5.68 21.74 18.11
C THR A 390 -4.59 22.02 17.07
N TRP A 391 -3.82 21.00 16.69
CA TRP A 391 -2.67 21.14 15.78
C TRP A 391 -2.98 20.72 14.34
N THR A 392 -4.05 19.99 14.13
CA THR A 392 -4.47 19.50 12.81
C THR A 392 -5.96 19.69 12.63
N ASN A 393 -6.43 19.75 11.38
CA ASN A 393 -7.86 19.81 11.07
C ASN A 393 -8.55 18.44 11.20
N PHE A 394 -7.85 17.43 11.71
CA PHE A 394 -8.38 16.09 11.90
C PHE A 394 -8.90 15.89 13.32
N LEU A 395 -9.95 15.10 13.44
CA LEU A 395 -10.33 14.52 14.72
C LEU A 395 -9.28 13.50 15.16
N GLN A 396 -9.10 13.36 16.46
CA GLN A 396 -8.16 12.41 17.05
C GLN A 396 -8.93 11.27 17.69
N LEU A 397 -8.61 10.04 17.28
CA LEU A 397 -9.22 8.82 17.80
C LEU A 397 -8.26 8.11 18.75
N SER A 398 -8.74 7.87 19.98
CA SER A 398 -8.08 7.07 21.01
C SER A 398 -8.78 5.73 21.17
N VAL A 399 -8.03 4.63 21.19
CA VAL A 399 -8.56 3.27 21.19
C VAL A 399 -8.03 2.50 22.39
N PHE A 400 -8.92 1.82 23.14
CA PHE A 400 -8.61 1.10 24.36
C PHE A 400 -9.19 -0.31 24.33
N CYS A 401 -8.49 -1.25 24.97
CA CYS A 401 -8.90 -2.65 25.04
C CYS A 401 -9.98 -2.93 26.09
N SER A 402 -10.21 -2.00 27.01
CA SER A 402 -11.20 -2.13 28.09
C SER A 402 -11.58 -0.76 28.67
N LYS A 403 -12.71 -0.71 29.35
CA LYS A 403 -13.14 0.48 30.08
C LYS A 403 -12.16 0.89 31.19
N LYS A 404 -11.48 -0.09 31.81
CA LYS A 404 -10.44 0.19 32.80
C LYS A 404 -9.30 1.02 32.21
N CYS A 405 -8.75 0.58 31.09
CA CYS A 405 -7.67 1.29 30.41
C CYS A 405 -8.08 2.68 29.94
N LEU A 406 -9.33 2.82 29.48
CA LEU A 406 -9.89 4.11 29.11
C LEU A 406 -9.98 5.06 30.30
N ARG A 407 -10.47 4.60 31.47
CA ARG A 407 -10.55 5.40 32.69
C ARG A 407 -9.18 5.83 33.20
N GLU A 408 -8.22 4.90 33.27
CA GLU A 408 -6.86 5.21 33.68
C GLU A 408 -6.24 6.30 32.78
N PHE A 409 -6.51 6.25 31.48
CA PHE A 409 -6.04 7.26 30.54
C PHE A 409 -6.72 8.63 30.78
N THR A 410 -8.02 8.66 31.00
CA THR A 410 -8.77 9.90 31.22
C THR A 410 -8.48 10.57 32.55
N GLU A 411 -8.17 9.78 33.59
CA GLU A 411 -7.75 10.30 34.90
C GLU A 411 -6.35 10.94 34.84
N LEU A 412 -5.47 10.48 33.95
CA LEU A 412 -4.13 11.03 33.77
C LEU A 412 -4.08 12.22 32.82
N THR A 413 -5.15 12.49 32.08
CA THR A 413 -5.20 13.51 31.04
C THR A 413 -6.53 14.26 31.11
N ASP A 414 -6.52 15.59 30.91
CA ASP A 414 -7.76 16.39 30.82
C ASP A 414 -8.54 16.15 29.51
N VAL A 415 -8.43 14.96 28.95
CA VAL A 415 -8.98 14.58 27.64
C VAL A 415 -10.50 14.58 27.64
N LEU A 416 -11.14 14.34 28.80
CA LEU A 416 -12.61 14.38 28.89
C LEU A 416 -13.21 15.74 28.55
N ALA A 417 -12.52 16.83 28.87
CA ALA A 417 -12.99 18.18 28.58
C ALA A 417 -13.03 18.48 27.06
N THR A 418 -12.23 17.77 26.27
CA THR A 418 -12.12 17.92 24.82
C THR A 418 -12.81 16.80 24.03
N ASN A 419 -13.37 15.81 24.74
CA ASN A 419 -14.06 14.69 24.10
C ASN A 419 -15.31 15.16 23.35
N ARG A 420 -15.47 14.69 22.12
CA ARG A 420 -16.64 14.95 21.30
C ARG A 420 -17.63 13.81 21.44
N PRO A 421 -18.94 14.12 21.67
CA PRO A 421 -19.96 13.10 21.67
C PRO A 421 -20.05 12.43 20.28
N TRP A 422 -20.29 11.14 20.28
CA TRP A 422 -20.50 10.36 19.08
C TRP A 422 -21.60 9.32 19.26
N CYS A 423 -22.20 8.86 18.15
CA CYS A 423 -23.11 7.74 18.13
C CYS A 423 -22.87 6.87 16.89
N ILE A 424 -23.28 5.60 16.94
CA ILE A 424 -23.21 4.70 15.78
C ILE A 424 -24.30 5.07 14.80
N VAL A 425 -23.99 5.08 13.48
CA VAL A 425 -24.92 5.41 12.40
C VAL A 425 -25.39 4.16 11.68
#